data_a08147f3f139880aa7081b09dcc1ddaf
#
_entry.id   a08147f3f139880aa7081b09dcc1ddaf
#
_cell.length_a   1.000
_cell.length_b   1.000
_cell.length_c   1.000
_cell.angle_alpha   90.00
_cell.angle_beta   90.00
_cell.angle_gamma   90.00
#
_symmetry.space_group_name_H-M   'P 1'
#
loop_
_entity.id
_entity.type
_entity.pdbx_description
1 polymer ?
#
loop_
_entity_poly.entity_id
_entity_poly.type
_entity_poly.pdbx_seq_one_letter_code
_entity_poly.pdbx_strand_id
1 'polypeptide(L)'
;MTAIIQALLNQARQYVETNDVRAEKVFSVVLENDSFNVEARTFMARAAMRDGKPQLAFEHLQIATRVNPGNAALWRSLGLTQIALEQWPQAQESLEQALKLAPKMHVARLHLGKVQEKIGKYNDAVKTYLDALSQAQRAGLWLDESTTPPQLAADIRHAIDVANRGRMEIYETLMHTLFERFGKDDLQRVDLCVKGVLGFENLRASNARQKPTFMYFPGLPETPVFDRHLFPWLEQLEENHETIRAEAVAVLNKRNGFSPFLDLGESDKVADYLGGQQPVWDAYFFYRHGEKNSPHHDECPNTSKALESLPLVRIAEHAPEICFSMLTAGTHILPHYGTSNIRSVVHLPLIVPENCALKVHDQLVSGKTGEAFAFDDTFLHEAWNRSNETRTILLMDAWNPHLTEIERISLSELIQSIGHFNHS
;
A
#
# COMPACT_ATOMS: atom_id res chain seq x y z
N MET A 1 15.88 47.03 9.85
CA MET A 1 15.26 46.42 8.68
C MET A 1 14.23 45.32 9.09
N THR A 2 14.62 44.33 9.86
CA THR A 2 13.69 43.21 10.29
C THR A 2 12.45 43.68 11.03
N ALA A 3 12.55 44.67 11.95
CA ALA A 3 11.39 45.18 12.69
C ALA A 3 10.37 45.91 11.81
N ILE A 4 10.84 46.67 10.81
CA ILE A 4 9.97 47.37 9.85
C ILE A 4 9.23 46.38 8.97
N ILE A 5 9.91 45.35 8.45
CA ILE A 5 9.31 44.31 7.64
C ILE A 5 8.23 43.56 8.47
N GLN A 6 8.51 43.23 9.73
CA GLN A 6 7.54 42.57 10.60
C GLN A 6 6.30 43.43 10.88
N ALA A 7 6.46 44.73 11.06
CA ALA A 7 5.34 45.67 11.21
C ALA A 7 4.47 45.71 9.94
N LEU A 8 5.09 45.80 8.76
CA LEU A 8 4.41 45.78 7.48
C LEU A 8 3.66 44.46 7.26
N LEU A 9 4.26 43.29 7.59
CA LEU A 9 3.62 42.01 7.48
C LEU A 9 2.38 41.91 8.41
N ASN A 10 2.49 42.40 9.65
CA ASN A 10 1.37 42.41 10.57
C ASN A 10 0.23 43.30 10.03
N GLN A 11 0.53 44.48 9.48
CA GLN A 11 -0.44 45.34 8.84
C GLN A 11 -1.08 44.67 7.61
N ALA A 12 -0.29 44.04 6.76
CA ALA A 12 -0.76 43.31 5.60
C ALA A 12 -1.76 42.19 5.99
N ARG A 13 -1.43 41.40 7.03
CA ARG A 13 -2.31 40.33 7.56
C ARG A 13 -3.65 40.87 8.02
N GLN A 14 -3.66 42.00 8.74
CA GLN A 14 -4.92 42.67 9.15
C GLN A 14 -5.79 43.08 7.94
N TYR A 15 -5.15 43.61 6.88
CA TYR A 15 -5.87 43.92 5.66
C TYR A 15 -6.39 42.67 4.92
N VAL A 16 -5.67 41.56 4.97
CA VAL A 16 -6.13 40.27 4.41
C VAL A 16 -7.35 39.77 5.17
N GLU A 17 -7.34 39.81 6.51
CA GLU A 17 -8.45 39.36 7.36
C GLU A 17 -9.75 40.18 7.09
N THR A 18 -9.61 41.49 6.78
CA THR A 18 -10.72 42.35 6.46
C THR A 18 -11.04 42.41 4.96
N ASN A 19 -10.38 41.60 4.14
CA ASN A 19 -10.49 41.59 2.68
C ASN A 19 -10.27 42.99 2.04
N ASP A 20 -9.33 43.75 2.61
CA ASP A 20 -9.03 45.12 2.21
C ASP A 20 -8.00 45.13 1.05
N VAL A 21 -8.35 45.86 -0.02
CA VAL A 21 -7.49 46.01 -1.22
C VAL A 21 -6.12 46.60 -0.93
N ARG A 22 -5.94 47.28 0.21
CA ARG A 22 -4.63 47.79 0.65
C ARG A 22 -3.60 46.71 0.98
N ALA A 23 -4.05 45.48 1.21
CA ALA A 23 -3.12 44.35 1.45
C ALA A 23 -2.06 44.22 0.35
N GLU A 24 -2.47 44.30 -0.92
CA GLU A 24 -1.53 44.17 -2.06
C GLU A 24 -0.44 45.26 -2.03
N LYS A 25 -0.86 46.53 -1.75
CA LYS A 25 0.08 47.64 -1.66
C LYS A 25 1.10 47.42 -0.54
N VAL A 26 0.68 46.95 0.62
CA VAL A 26 1.60 46.72 1.75
C VAL A 26 2.52 45.55 1.46
N PHE A 27 2.04 44.45 0.88
CA PHE A 27 2.90 43.34 0.46
C PHE A 27 3.91 43.76 -0.64
N SER A 28 3.54 44.67 -1.55
CA SER A 28 4.46 45.23 -2.51
C SER A 28 5.60 45.99 -1.81
N VAL A 29 5.30 46.81 -0.81
CA VAL A 29 6.33 47.49 0.01
C VAL A 29 7.20 46.51 0.79
N VAL A 30 6.63 45.39 1.27
CA VAL A 30 7.46 44.33 1.87
C VAL A 30 8.45 43.79 0.85
N LEU A 31 8.04 43.52 -0.40
CA LEU A 31 8.94 42.99 -1.44
C LEU A 31 10.00 44.00 -1.91
N GLU A 32 9.75 45.31 -1.83
CA GLU A 32 10.74 46.32 -2.06
C GLU A 32 11.87 46.31 -1.01
N ASN A 33 11.54 45.93 0.24
CA ASN A 33 12.50 45.87 1.35
C ASN A 33 13.11 44.46 1.56
N ASP A 34 12.35 43.39 1.19
CA ASP A 34 12.76 41.99 1.26
C ASP A 34 12.18 41.25 0.06
N SER A 35 12.92 41.26 -1.04
CA SER A 35 12.51 40.65 -2.30
C SER A 35 12.33 39.13 -2.25
N PHE A 36 12.84 38.48 -1.19
CA PHE A 36 12.75 37.03 -0.98
C PHE A 36 11.66 36.63 0.03
N ASN A 37 10.85 37.57 0.53
CA ASN A 37 9.82 37.29 1.52
C ASN A 37 8.78 36.34 1.00
N VAL A 38 8.75 35.11 1.53
CA VAL A 38 7.89 34.03 1.06
C VAL A 38 6.41 34.36 1.25
N GLU A 39 6.03 34.98 2.37
CA GLU A 39 4.64 35.34 2.64
C GLU A 39 4.12 36.37 1.63
N ALA A 40 4.89 37.43 1.41
CA ALA A 40 4.53 38.46 0.44
C ALA A 40 4.47 37.89 -0.99
N ARG A 41 5.46 37.07 -1.38
CA ARG A 41 5.45 36.39 -2.67
C ARG A 41 4.24 35.50 -2.87
N THR A 42 3.87 34.70 -1.86
CA THR A 42 2.72 33.82 -1.91
C THR A 42 1.40 34.59 -2.04
N PHE A 43 1.28 35.71 -1.31
CA PHE A 43 0.11 36.57 -1.42
C PHE A 43 -0.01 37.20 -2.81
N MET A 44 1.09 37.80 -3.31
CA MET A 44 1.11 38.45 -4.64
C MET A 44 0.86 37.46 -5.77
N ALA A 45 1.34 36.23 -5.65
CA ALA A 45 1.03 35.17 -6.60
C ALA A 45 -0.47 34.85 -6.64
N ARG A 46 -1.12 34.76 -5.47
CA ARG A 46 -2.56 34.52 -5.36
C ARG A 46 -3.37 35.69 -5.95
N ALA A 47 -2.94 36.94 -5.69
CA ALA A 47 -3.56 38.13 -6.27
C ALA A 47 -3.41 38.13 -7.80
N ALA A 48 -2.22 37.81 -8.31
CA ALA A 48 -1.96 37.73 -9.74
C ALA A 48 -2.83 36.64 -10.43
N MET A 49 -2.99 35.47 -9.80
CA MET A 49 -3.89 34.42 -10.32
C MET A 49 -5.35 34.89 -10.36
N ARG A 50 -5.83 35.54 -9.30
CA ARG A 50 -7.18 36.13 -9.25
C ARG A 50 -7.38 37.14 -10.37
N ASP A 51 -6.37 37.95 -10.69
CA ASP A 51 -6.40 38.99 -11.70
C ASP A 51 -6.13 38.48 -13.12
N GLY A 52 -6.05 37.16 -13.33
CA GLY A 52 -5.80 36.53 -14.64
C GLY A 52 -4.37 36.76 -15.18
N LYS A 53 -3.39 36.92 -14.30
CA LYS A 53 -1.98 37.16 -14.62
C LYS A 53 -1.09 35.97 -14.20
N PRO A 54 -1.26 34.79 -14.78
CA PRO A 54 -0.55 33.58 -14.32
C PRO A 54 0.98 33.67 -14.49
N GLN A 55 1.48 34.42 -15.46
CA GLN A 55 2.93 34.62 -15.63
C GLN A 55 3.54 35.36 -14.43
N LEU A 56 2.87 36.39 -13.93
CA LEU A 56 3.33 37.12 -12.73
C LEU A 56 3.26 36.24 -11.49
N ALA A 57 2.21 35.42 -11.36
CA ALA A 57 2.10 34.45 -10.28
C ALA A 57 3.25 33.43 -10.30
N PHE A 58 3.61 32.93 -11.49
CA PHE A 58 4.73 32.02 -11.69
C PHE A 58 6.05 32.62 -11.18
N GLU A 59 6.36 33.86 -11.54
CA GLU A 59 7.59 34.56 -11.08
C GLU A 59 7.65 34.65 -9.55
N HIS A 60 6.55 34.98 -8.91
CA HIS A 60 6.50 35.02 -7.45
C HIS A 60 6.67 33.64 -6.81
N LEU A 61 6.00 32.63 -7.33
CA LEU A 61 6.04 31.26 -6.76
C LEU A 61 7.40 30.58 -7.02
N GLN A 62 8.02 30.83 -8.17
CA GLN A 62 9.35 30.30 -8.48
C GLN A 62 10.40 30.79 -7.45
N ILE A 63 10.30 32.04 -7.01
CA ILE A 63 11.20 32.56 -5.96
C ILE A 63 10.80 31.94 -4.60
N ALA A 64 9.50 31.90 -4.28
CA ALA A 64 9.05 31.39 -2.99
C ALA A 64 9.42 29.89 -2.79
N THR A 65 9.30 29.04 -3.82
CA THR A 65 9.70 27.63 -3.76
C THR A 65 11.21 27.44 -3.61
N ARG A 66 12.03 28.31 -4.23
CA ARG A 66 13.48 28.27 -4.03
C ARG A 66 13.90 28.63 -2.61
N VAL A 67 13.22 29.60 -2.00
CA VAL A 67 13.51 30.03 -0.62
C VAL A 67 13.02 29.02 0.41
N ASN A 68 11.88 28.40 0.16
CA ASN A 68 11.30 27.39 1.07
C ASN A 68 10.89 26.13 0.30
N PRO A 69 11.85 25.29 -0.11
CA PRO A 69 11.60 24.09 -0.92
C PRO A 69 10.85 22.98 -0.15
N GLY A 70 10.82 23.01 1.18
CA GLY A 70 10.10 22.05 2.02
C GLY A 70 8.59 22.33 2.15
N ASN A 71 8.07 23.37 1.53
CA ASN A 71 6.66 23.75 1.67
C ASN A 71 5.81 23.18 0.52
N ALA A 72 5.07 22.11 0.80
CA ALA A 72 4.19 21.46 -0.16
C ALA A 72 3.13 22.37 -0.78
N ALA A 73 2.61 23.35 -0.01
CA ALA A 73 1.59 24.27 -0.52
C ALA A 73 2.12 25.24 -1.59
N LEU A 74 3.40 25.64 -1.51
CA LEU A 74 4.06 26.42 -2.54
C LEU A 74 4.21 25.64 -3.84
N TRP A 75 4.68 24.40 -3.76
CA TRP A 75 4.79 23.52 -4.91
C TRP A 75 3.45 23.25 -5.59
N ARG A 76 2.40 22.98 -4.81
CA ARG A 76 1.04 22.87 -5.35
C ARG A 76 0.62 24.14 -6.08
N SER A 77 0.85 25.32 -5.47
CA SER A 77 0.47 26.59 -6.07
C SER A 77 1.24 26.88 -7.36
N LEU A 78 2.53 26.51 -7.40
CA LEU A 78 3.35 26.59 -8.60
C LEU A 78 2.82 25.68 -9.70
N GLY A 79 2.48 24.40 -9.38
CA GLY A 79 1.87 23.47 -10.32
C GLY A 79 0.55 23.97 -10.90
N LEU A 80 -0.34 24.54 -10.07
CA LEU A 80 -1.59 25.15 -10.54
C LEU A 80 -1.36 26.34 -11.47
N THR A 81 -0.34 27.15 -11.18
CA THR A 81 0.02 28.28 -12.04
C THR A 81 0.59 27.80 -13.38
N GLN A 82 1.41 26.75 -13.36
CA GLN A 82 1.93 26.11 -14.57
C GLN A 82 0.82 25.47 -15.42
N ILE A 83 -0.22 24.88 -14.78
CA ILE A 83 -1.43 24.44 -15.49
C ILE A 83 -2.10 25.61 -16.22
N ALA A 84 -2.24 26.75 -15.56
CA ALA A 84 -2.83 27.94 -16.17
C ALA A 84 -1.99 28.52 -17.34
N LEU A 85 -0.69 28.22 -17.35
CA LEU A 85 0.25 28.56 -18.42
C LEU A 85 0.41 27.44 -19.47
N GLU A 86 -0.33 26.35 -19.34
CA GLU A 86 -0.24 25.15 -20.18
C GLU A 86 1.17 24.50 -20.19
N GLN A 87 1.95 24.72 -19.15
CA GLN A 87 3.29 24.13 -18.92
C GLN A 87 3.15 22.74 -18.27
N TRP A 88 2.55 21.80 -19.00
CA TRP A 88 2.12 20.51 -18.47
C TRP A 88 3.23 19.67 -17.84
N PRO A 89 4.43 19.47 -18.48
CA PRO A 89 5.51 18.68 -17.86
C PRO A 89 6.01 19.30 -16.55
N GLN A 90 6.18 20.61 -16.50
CA GLN A 90 6.63 21.32 -15.31
C GLN A 90 5.57 21.29 -14.20
N ALA A 91 4.28 21.36 -14.58
CA ALA A 91 3.18 21.21 -13.64
C ALA A 91 3.17 19.81 -12.99
N GLN A 92 3.49 18.76 -13.76
CA GLN A 92 3.65 17.41 -13.22
C GLN A 92 4.74 17.40 -12.14
N GLU A 93 5.94 17.86 -12.45
CA GLU A 93 7.08 17.89 -11.51
C GLU A 93 6.72 18.64 -10.22
N SER A 94 6.09 19.80 -10.35
CA SER A 94 5.72 20.62 -9.18
C SER A 94 4.65 19.95 -8.31
N LEU A 95 3.65 19.29 -8.91
CA LEU A 95 2.61 18.58 -8.17
C LEU A 95 3.13 17.29 -7.53
N GLU A 96 4.02 16.56 -8.20
CA GLU A 96 4.71 15.39 -7.63
C GLU A 96 5.58 15.78 -6.44
N GLN A 97 6.30 16.90 -6.53
CA GLN A 97 7.08 17.42 -5.41
C GLN A 97 6.17 17.82 -4.23
N ALA A 98 5.01 18.43 -4.49
CA ALA A 98 4.02 18.72 -3.46
C ALA A 98 3.53 17.46 -2.76
N LEU A 99 3.24 16.40 -3.52
CA LEU A 99 2.76 15.12 -3.01
C LEU A 99 3.84 14.33 -2.28
N LYS A 100 5.11 14.44 -2.71
CA LYS A 100 6.25 13.85 -1.98
C LYS A 100 6.38 14.47 -0.57
N LEU A 101 6.19 15.78 -0.45
CA LEU A 101 6.25 16.49 0.83
C LEU A 101 4.97 16.29 1.69
N ALA A 102 3.82 16.12 1.06
CA ALA A 102 2.54 15.97 1.73
C ALA A 102 1.64 14.96 0.97
N PRO A 103 1.81 13.64 1.18
CA PRO A 103 1.13 12.59 0.40
C PRO A 103 -0.41 12.61 0.48
N LYS A 104 -0.98 13.24 1.51
CA LYS A 104 -2.44 13.34 1.73
C LYS A 104 -3.09 14.55 1.05
N MET A 105 -2.41 15.25 0.14
CA MET A 105 -2.97 16.41 -0.58
C MET A 105 -3.86 15.97 -1.75
N HIS A 106 -5.08 15.46 -1.47
CA HIS A 106 -6.01 14.96 -2.50
C HIS A 106 -6.31 15.98 -3.62
N VAL A 107 -6.36 17.30 -3.33
CA VAL A 107 -6.54 18.35 -4.36
C VAL A 107 -5.34 18.44 -5.30
N ALA A 108 -4.10 18.34 -4.79
CA ALA A 108 -2.91 18.32 -5.64
C ALA A 108 -2.90 17.08 -6.54
N ARG A 109 -3.33 15.93 -5.99
CA ARG A 109 -3.45 14.66 -6.72
C ARG A 109 -4.52 14.74 -7.81
N LEU A 110 -5.66 15.37 -7.54
CA LEU A 110 -6.69 15.63 -8.56
C LEU A 110 -6.13 16.40 -9.76
N HIS A 111 -5.37 17.46 -9.49
CA HIS A 111 -4.76 18.26 -10.56
C HIS A 111 -3.62 17.52 -11.26
N LEU A 112 -2.88 16.66 -10.57
CA LEU A 112 -1.87 15.79 -11.18
C LEU A 112 -2.51 14.84 -12.21
N GLY A 113 -3.64 14.21 -11.87
CA GLY A 113 -4.40 13.38 -12.82
C GLY A 113 -4.78 14.16 -14.09
N LYS A 114 -5.26 15.40 -13.93
CA LYS A 114 -5.57 16.29 -15.07
C LYS A 114 -4.35 16.60 -15.95
N VAL A 115 -3.20 16.81 -15.33
CA VAL A 115 -1.94 17.04 -16.05
C VAL A 115 -1.53 15.78 -16.82
N GLN A 116 -1.60 14.61 -16.18
CA GLN A 116 -1.27 13.32 -16.80
C GLN A 116 -2.15 13.02 -18.03
N GLU A 117 -3.46 13.31 -17.98
CA GLU A 117 -4.33 13.23 -19.16
C GLU A 117 -3.83 14.15 -20.30
N LYS A 118 -3.48 15.41 -19.97
CA LYS A 118 -3.02 16.39 -20.97
C LYS A 118 -1.72 16.01 -21.66
N ILE A 119 -0.85 15.27 -20.98
CA ILE A 119 0.40 14.76 -21.57
C ILE A 119 0.29 13.33 -22.12
N GLY A 120 -0.93 12.79 -22.19
CA GLY A 120 -1.21 11.48 -22.80
C GLY A 120 -0.91 10.27 -21.90
N LYS A 121 -0.67 10.47 -20.61
CA LYS A 121 -0.44 9.40 -19.63
C LYS A 121 -1.75 8.93 -19.02
N TYR A 122 -2.61 8.31 -19.83
CA TYR A 122 -3.98 7.97 -19.43
C TYR A 122 -4.06 7.01 -18.25
N ASN A 123 -3.25 5.93 -18.27
CA ASN A 123 -3.25 4.95 -17.18
C ASN A 123 -2.80 5.57 -15.84
N ASP A 124 -1.76 6.41 -15.88
CA ASP A 124 -1.32 7.15 -14.70
C ASP A 124 -2.43 8.09 -14.18
N ALA A 125 -3.15 8.76 -15.09
CA ALA A 125 -4.24 9.64 -14.74
C ALA A 125 -5.38 8.89 -14.05
N VAL A 126 -5.80 7.72 -14.56
CA VAL A 126 -6.83 6.86 -13.95
C VAL A 126 -6.44 6.49 -12.53
N LYS A 127 -5.20 6.00 -12.32
CA LYS A 127 -4.66 5.63 -11.02
C LYS A 127 -4.64 6.83 -10.06
N THR A 128 -4.12 7.97 -10.54
CA THR A 128 -4.01 9.20 -9.76
C THR A 128 -5.37 9.74 -9.33
N TYR A 129 -6.38 9.66 -10.22
CA TYR A 129 -7.75 10.06 -9.89
C TYR A 129 -8.40 9.12 -8.87
N LEU A 130 -8.23 7.80 -9.01
CA LEU A 130 -8.72 6.82 -8.04
C LEU A 130 -8.16 7.09 -6.64
N ASP A 131 -6.86 7.35 -6.55
CA ASP A 131 -6.19 7.69 -5.31
C ASP A 131 -6.71 9.01 -4.71
N ALA A 132 -6.89 10.05 -5.55
CA ALA A 132 -7.41 11.35 -5.11
C ALA A 132 -8.82 11.21 -4.52
N LEU A 133 -9.70 10.51 -5.23
CA LEU A 133 -11.08 10.26 -4.83
C LEU A 133 -11.14 9.43 -3.55
N SER A 134 -10.39 8.32 -3.48
CA SER A 134 -10.34 7.45 -2.30
C SER A 134 -9.84 8.18 -1.05
N GLN A 135 -8.77 8.97 -1.17
CA GLN A 135 -8.23 9.74 -0.05
C GLN A 135 -9.19 10.83 0.42
N ALA A 136 -9.84 11.55 -0.51
CA ALA A 136 -10.83 12.56 -0.16
C ALA A 136 -12.04 11.94 0.54
N GLN A 137 -12.59 10.85 0.02
CA GLN A 137 -13.74 10.14 0.59
C GLN A 137 -13.45 9.58 1.99
N ARG A 138 -12.26 9.02 2.21
CA ARG A 138 -11.81 8.58 3.55
C ARG A 138 -11.73 9.74 4.55
N ALA A 139 -11.47 10.96 4.06
CA ALA A 139 -11.48 12.18 4.87
C ALA A 139 -12.88 12.82 5.02
N GLY A 140 -13.94 12.18 4.52
CA GLY A 140 -15.30 12.71 4.53
C GLY A 140 -15.55 13.82 3.53
N LEU A 141 -14.71 13.98 2.52
CA LEU A 141 -14.79 15.00 1.48
C LEU A 141 -15.24 14.39 0.15
N TRP A 142 -15.82 15.21 -0.73
CA TRP A 142 -16.26 14.82 -2.09
C TRP A 142 -17.27 13.67 -2.11
N LEU A 143 -18.06 13.55 -1.06
CA LEU A 143 -19.13 12.54 -0.95
C LEU A 143 -20.41 13.01 -1.67
N ASP A 144 -20.70 14.31 -1.57
CA ASP A 144 -21.88 14.96 -2.10
C ASP A 144 -21.60 16.47 -2.33
N GLU A 145 -22.64 17.21 -2.71
CA GLU A 145 -22.54 18.66 -2.95
C GLU A 145 -22.14 19.45 -1.70
N SER A 146 -22.53 19.00 -0.50
CA SER A 146 -22.22 19.69 0.76
C SER A 146 -20.77 19.55 1.19
N THR A 147 -20.14 18.46 0.80
CA THR A 147 -18.73 18.13 1.09
C THR A 147 -17.77 18.42 -0.06
N THR A 148 -18.31 18.96 -1.18
CA THR A 148 -17.56 19.26 -2.41
C THR A 148 -17.46 20.76 -2.63
N PRO A 149 -16.25 21.36 -2.63
CA PRO A 149 -16.10 22.78 -2.98
C PRO A 149 -16.63 23.08 -4.39
N PRO A 150 -17.52 24.07 -4.58
CA PRO A 150 -18.15 24.35 -5.88
C PRO A 150 -17.14 24.53 -7.02
N GLN A 151 -15.99 25.15 -6.74
CA GLN A 151 -14.93 25.40 -7.72
C GLN A 151 -14.21 24.12 -8.20
N LEU A 152 -14.30 23.02 -7.45
CA LEU A 152 -13.71 21.72 -7.80
C LEU A 152 -14.73 20.73 -8.37
N ALA A 153 -16.01 21.03 -8.27
CA ALA A 153 -17.10 20.09 -8.61
C ALA A 153 -17.00 19.55 -10.05
N ALA A 154 -16.62 20.39 -11.01
CA ALA A 154 -16.45 19.99 -12.39
C ALA A 154 -15.24 19.04 -12.58
N ASP A 155 -14.10 19.39 -11.99
CA ASP A 155 -12.88 18.57 -12.07
C ASP A 155 -13.07 17.23 -11.34
N ILE A 156 -13.79 17.20 -10.22
CA ILE A 156 -14.10 15.97 -9.48
C ILE A 156 -15.06 15.08 -10.27
N ARG A 157 -16.12 15.61 -10.89
CA ARG A 157 -17.00 14.82 -11.77
C ARG A 157 -16.21 14.22 -12.94
N HIS A 158 -15.37 15.02 -13.60
CA HIS A 158 -14.50 14.52 -14.66
C HIS A 158 -13.58 13.40 -14.17
N ALA A 159 -12.95 13.57 -13.00
CA ALA A 159 -12.10 12.52 -12.40
C ALA A 159 -12.88 11.23 -12.12
N ILE A 160 -14.13 11.34 -11.63
CA ILE A 160 -15.01 10.17 -11.40
C ILE A 160 -15.30 9.47 -12.74
N ASP A 161 -15.63 10.21 -13.79
CA ASP A 161 -15.96 9.66 -15.11
C ASP A 161 -14.73 8.96 -15.74
N VAL A 162 -13.54 9.56 -15.63
CA VAL A 162 -12.28 8.96 -16.13
C VAL A 162 -11.93 7.71 -15.32
N ALA A 163 -12.01 7.79 -14.00
CA ALA A 163 -11.73 6.67 -13.12
C ALA A 163 -12.68 5.49 -13.37
N ASN A 164 -13.98 5.75 -13.58
CA ASN A 164 -14.97 4.71 -13.87
C ASN A 164 -14.72 4.05 -15.23
N ARG A 165 -14.43 4.83 -16.27
CA ARG A 165 -14.08 4.28 -17.59
C ARG A 165 -12.81 3.44 -17.52
N GLY A 166 -11.75 3.96 -16.89
CA GLY A 166 -10.49 3.22 -16.75
C GLY A 166 -10.67 1.90 -15.99
N ARG A 167 -11.45 1.89 -14.91
CA ARG A 167 -11.79 0.64 -14.20
C ARG A 167 -12.54 -0.35 -15.08
N MET A 168 -13.46 0.14 -15.92
CA MET A 168 -14.22 -0.71 -16.85
C MET A 168 -13.31 -1.29 -17.95
N GLU A 169 -12.42 -0.50 -18.50
CA GLU A 169 -11.43 -0.97 -19.50
C GLU A 169 -10.49 -2.03 -18.91
N ILE A 170 -10.05 -1.83 -17.67
CA ILE A 170 -9.26 -2.84 -16.92
C ILE A 170 -10.07 -4.13 -16.75
N TYR A 171 -11.30 -4.00 -16.28
CA TYR A 171 -12.21 -5.15 -16.08
C TYR A 171 -12.40 -5.93 -17.38
N GLU A 172 -12.76 -5.24 -18.46
CA GLU A 172 -12.99 -5.86 -19.77
C GLU A 172 -11.73 -6.56 -20.29
N THR A 173 -10.58 -5.91 -20.19
CA THR A 173 -9.30 -6.48 -20.62
C THR A 173 -8.96 -7.76 -19.85
N LEU A 174 -9.11 -7.74 -18.52
CA LEU A 174 -8.80 -8.89 -17.67
C LEU A 174 -9.79 -10.04 -17.88
N MET A 175 -11.08 -9.74 -17.89
CA MET A 175 -12.10 -10.77 -17.89
C MET A 175 -12.39 -11.34 -19.27
N HIS A 176 -12.18 -10.58 -20.35
CA HIS A 176 -12.44 -11.06 -21.71
C HIS A 176 -11.63 -12.32 -22.02
N THR A 177 -10.33 -12.28 -21.85
CA THR A 177 -9.44 -13.42 -22.12
C THR A 177 -9.75 -14.62 -21.23
N LEU A 178 -10.10 -14.39 -19.97
CA LEU A 178 -10.47 -15.45 -19.04
C LEU A 178 -11.81 -16.10 -19.43
N PHE A 179 -12.82 -15.30 -19.82
CA PHE A 179 -14.10 -15.80 -20.28
C PHE A 179 -14.00 -16.60 -21.58
N GLU A 180 -13.12 -16.20 -22.50
CA GLU A 180 -12.89 -16.96 -23.73
C GLU A 180 -12.24 -18.32 -23.47
N ARG A 181 -11.35 -18.43 -22.46
CA ARG A 181 -10.64 -19.67 -22.11
C ARG A 181 -11.46 -20.63 -21.29
N PHE A 182 -12.18 -20.14 -20.30
CA PHE A 182 -12.78 -20.97 -19.25
C PHE A 182 -14.32 -20.91 -19.21
N GLY A 183 -14.92 -19.96 -19.94
CA GLY A 183 -16.35 -19.71 -19.85
C GLY A 183 -16.77 -18.89 -18.63
N LYS A 184 -18.00 -18.36 -18.68
CA LYS A 184 -18.51 -17.50 -17.61
C LYS A 184 -18.93 -18.27 -16.36
N ASP A 185 -19.38 -19.50 -16.52
CA ASP A 185 -19.93 -20.30 -15.40
C ASP A 185 -18.83 -20.69 -14.40
N ASP A 186 -17.65 -21.06 -14.87
CA ASP A 186 -16.52 -21.43 -14.02
C ASP A 186 -15.83 -20.23 -13.37
N LEU A 187 -16.12 -19.01 -13.85
CA LEU A 187 -15.49 -17.78 -13.41
C LEU A 187 -16.39 -16.87 -12.58
N GLN A 188 -17.58 -17.31 -12.16
CA GLN A 188 -18.54 -16.47 -11.44
C GLN A 188 -17.94 -15.82 -10.19
N ARG A 189 -17.20 -16.59 -9.37
CA ARG A 189 -16.56 -16.06 -8.16
C ARG A 189 -15.37 -15.17 -8.48
N VAL A 190 -14.59 -15.48 -9.53
CA VAL A 190 -13.48 -14.64 -10.02
C VAL A 190 -14.02 -13.30 -10.53
N ASP A 191 -15.07 -13.33 -11.36
CA ASP A 191 -15.76 -12.13 -11.87
C ASP A 191 -16.21 -11.22 -10.73
N LEU A 192 -16.88 -11.82 -9.73
CA LEU A 192 -17.33 -11.07 -8.56
C LEU A 192 -16.16 -10.51 -7.76
N CYS A 193 -15.08 -11.29 -7.57
CA CYS A 193 -13.86 -10.82 -6.91
C CYS A 193 -13.24 -9.62 -7.62
N VAL A 194 -13.09 -9.67 -8.97
CA VAL A 194 -12.56 -8.56 -9.78
C VAL A 194 -13.44 -7.31 -9.65
N LYS A 195 -14.75 -7.47 -9.71
CA LYS A 195 -15.70 -6.37 -9.47
C LYS A 195 -15.52 -5.74 -8.09
N GLY A 196 -15.28 -6.56 -7.08
CA GLY A 196 -14.97 -6.08 -5.72
C GLY A 196 -13.67 -5.30 -5.65
N VAL A 197 -12.59 -5.82 -6.22
CA VAL A 197 -11.28 -5.15 -6.26
C VAL A 197 -11.35 -3.81 -7.01
N LEU A 198 -12.06 -3.78 -8.12
CA LEU A 198 -12.25 -2.57 -8.92
C LEU A 198 -13.32 -1.60 -8.33
N GLY A 199 -13.97 -1.99 -7.23
CA GLY A 199 -14.95 -1.15 -6.54
C GLY A 199 -16.30 -1.01 -7.26
N PHE A 200 -16.64 -1.92 -8.19
CA PHE A 200 -17.99 -2.02 -8.76
C PHE A 200 -18.97 -2.69 -7.79
N GLU A 201 -18.46 -3.58 -6.94
CA GLU A 201 -19.21 -4.28 -5.92
C GLU A 201 -18.58 -4.03 -4.54
N ASN A 202 -19.43 -3.86 -3.52
CA ASN A 202 -18.97 -3.71 -2.13
C ASN A 202 -18.91 -5.09 -1.47
N LEU A 203 -17.87 -5.85 -1.79
CA LEU A 203 -17.69 -7.16 -1.22
C LEU A 203 -17.17 -7.08 0.21
N ARG A 204 -17.80 -7.84 1.08
CA ARG A 204 -17.35 -8.02 2.46
C ARG A 204 -17.52 -9.49 2.84
N ALA A 205 -16.64 -9.98 3.68
CA ALA A 205 -16.85 -11.27 4.33
C ALA A 205 -18.18 -11.25 5.11
N SER A 206 -18.91 -12.34 5.09
CA SER A 206 -20.14 -12.47 5.88
C SER A 206 -19.82 -12.47 7.38
N ASN A 207 -18.66 -12.99 7.75
CA ASN A 207 -18.11 -12.88 9.09
C ASN A 207 -17.35 -11.54 9.26
N ALA A 208 -17.88 -10.64 10.07
CA ALA A 208 -17.26 -9.35 10.35
C ALA A 208 -15.84 -9.43 10.98
N ARG A 209 -15.40 -10.63 11.36
CA ARG A 209 -14.09 -10.92 11.96
C ARG A 209 -13.03 -11.29 10.91
N GLN A 210 -13.42 -11.58 9.67
CA GLN A 210 -12.54 -11.77 8.52
C GLN A 210 -12.41 -10.43 7.77
N LYS A 211 -11.19 -9.88 7.72
CA LYS A 211 -10.95 -8.54 7.14
C LYS A 211 -9.68 -8.55 6.30
N PRO A 212 -9.69 -9.15 5.09
CA PRO A 212 -8.55 -9.07 4.20
C PRO A 212 -8.23 -7.61 3.87
N THR A 213 -6.95 -7.25 3.89
CA THR A 213 -6.52 -5.85 3.73
C THR A 213 -6.38 -5.43 2.27
N PHE A 214 -6.31 -6.40 1.35
CA PHE A 214 -6.15 -6.14 -0.08
C PHE A 214 -7.33 -6.70 -0.91
N MET A 215 -7.57 -8.01 -0.87
CA MET A 215 -8.54 -8.65 -1.76
C MET A 215 -9.35 -9.72 -1.01
N TYR A 216 -10.68 -9.63 -1.13
CA TYR A 216 -11.61 -10.65 -0.64
C TYR A 216 -12.16 -11.48 -1.80
N PHE A 217 -11.95 -12.78 -1.76
CA PHE A 217 -12.52 -13.73 -2.70
C PHE A 217 -13.83 -14.31 -2.12
N PRO A 218 -14.97 -14.16 -2.79
CA PRO A 218 -16.26 -14.51 -2.24
C PRO A 218 -16.52 -16.03 -2.26
N GLY A 219 -17.37 -16.50 -1.35
CA GLY A 219 -17.88 -17.89 -1.32
C GLY A 219 -16.84 -18.93 -0.91
N LEU A 220 -15.73 -18.52 -0.28
CA LEU A 220 -14.84 -19.44 0.44
C LEU A 220 -15.37 -19.65 1.86
N PRO A 221 -15.19 -20.86 2.45
CA PRO A 221 -15.49 -21.09 3.85
C PRO A 221 -14.69 -20.16 4.77
N GLU A 222 -15.37 -19.53 5.71
CA GLU A 222 -14.78 -18.59 6.66
C GLU A 222 -14.28 -19.34 7.90
N THR A 223 -13.15 -20.05 7.76
CA THR A 223 -12.58 -20.92 8.79
C THR A 223 -11.22 -20.35 9.22
N PRO A 224 -11.06 -19.91 10.48
CA PRO A 224 -9.80 -19.31 10.96
C PRO A 224 -8.61 -20.27 10.91
N VAL A 225 -8.78 -21.51 11.36
CA VAL A 225 -7.78 -22.58 11.29
C VAL A 225 -8.36 -23.73 10.50
N PHE A 226 -7.68 -24.11 9.44
CA PHE A 226 -8.18 -25.13 8.53
C PHE A 226 -8.06 -26.55 9.12
N ASP A 227 -9.01 -27.39 8.75
CA ASP A 227 -8.90 -28.82 9.06
C ASP A 227 -7.75 -29.44 8.24
N ARG A 228 -6.94 -30.25 8.90
CA ARG A 228 -5.74 -30.87 8.34
C ARG A 228 -6.04 -31.72 7.08
N HIS A 229 -7.18 -32.39 7.03
CA HIS A 229 -7.56 -33.25 5.89
C HIS A 229 -7.67 -32.47 4.56
N LEU A 230 -7.80 -31.15 4.59
CA LEU A 230 -7.81 -30.29 3.40
C LEU A 230 -6.41 -30.12 2.78
N PHE A 231 -5.35 -30.49 3.51
CA PHE A 231 -3.94 -30.37 3.11
C PHE A 231 -3.21 -31.71 3.22
N PRO A 232 -3.57 -32.74 2.43
CA PRO A 232 -2.99 -34.08 2.55
C PRO A 232 -1.46 -34.09 2.35
N TRP A 233 -0.91 -33.11 1.65
CA TRP A 233 0.52 -32.95 1.42
C TRP A 233 1.31 -32.51 2.67
N LEU A 234 0.67 -32.12 3.76
CA LEU A 234 1.37 -31.79 5.02
C LEU A 234 2.13 -33.00 5.58
N GLU A 235 1.62 -34.22 5.37
CA GLU A 235 2.31 -35.45 5.81
C GLU A 235 3.70 -35.55 5.16
N GLN A 236 3.80 -35.33 3.85
CA GLN A 236 5.07 -35.32 3.13
C GLN A 236 6.04 -34.24 3.64
N LEU A 237 5.52 -33.07 3.99
CA LEU A 237 6.32 -31.98 4.56
C LEU A 237 6.86 -32.38 5.94
N GLU A 238 6.05 -32.99 6.77
CA GLU A 238 6.37 -33.40 8.14
C GLU A 238 7.38 -34.57 8.17
N GLU A 239 7.33 -35.48 7.21
CA GLU A 239 8.34 -36.53 7.05
C GLU A 239 9.77 -35.98 6.90
N ASN A 240 9.88 -34.75 6.37
CA ASN A 240 11.17 -34.07 6.18
C ASN A 240 11.53 -33.12 7.35
N HIS A 241 10.72 -33.02 8.41
CA HIS A 241 10.86 -31.96 9.40
C HIS A 241 12.21 -31.97 10.12
N GLU A 242 12.80 -33.15 10.43
CA GLU A 242 14.09 -33.23 11.12
C GLU A 242 15.25 -32.71 10.23
N THR A 243 15.23 -33.00 8.93
CA THR A 243 16.24 -32.51 7.99
C THR A 243 16.09 -31.01 7.75
N ILE A 244 14.86 -30.52 7.63
CA ILE A 244 14.55 -29.08 7.52
C ILE A 244 14.99 -28.36 8.81
N ARG A 245 14.70 -28.93 9.98
CA ARG A 245 15.10 -28.38 11.28
C ARG A 245 16.63 -28.30 11.41
N ALA A 246 17.34 -29.33 10.97
CA ALA A 246 18.81 -29.33 11.02
C ALA A 246 19.41 -28.19 10.16
N GLU A 247 18.86 -27.95 8.96
CA GLU A 247 19.27 -26.83 8.10
C GLU A 247 18.91 -25.48 8.74
N ALA A 248 17.70 -25.34 9.31
CA ALA A 248 17.32 -24.13 10.03
C ALA A 248 18.26 -23.82 11.19
N VAL A 249 18.64 -24.81 12.00
CA VAL A 249 19.62 -24.64 13.09
C VAL A 249 20.99 -24.24 12.54
N ALA A 250 21.43 -24.82 11.40
CA ALA A 250 22.72 -24.48 10.80
C ALA A 250 22.78 -23.01 10.36
N VAL A 251 21.73 -22.48 9.70
CA VAL A 251 21.68 -21.07 9.28
C VAL A 251 21.49 -20.11 10.46
N LEU A 252 20.73 -20.51 11.50
CA LEU A 252 20.59 -19.74 12.74
C LEU A 252 21.93 -19.54 13.43
N ASN A 253 22.76 -20.57 13.49
CA ASN A 253 24.10 -20.52 14.11
C ASN A 253 25.05 -19.60 13.36
N LYS A 254 24.93 -19.52 12.03
CA LYS A 254 25.75 -18.61 11.19
C LYS A 254 25.32 -17.15 11.31
N ARG A 255 24.06 -16.88 11.67
CA ARG A 255 23.44 -15.55 11.75
C ARG A 255 23.63 -14.70 10.48
N ASN A 256 23.68 -15.33 9.32
CA ASN A 256 23.86 -14.69 8.04
C ASN A 256 22.64 -14.95 7.14
N GLY A 257 22.29 -14.01 6.26
CA GLY A 257 21.18 -14.14 5.32
C GLY A 257 19.79 -13.83 5.91
N PHE A 258 19.71 -13.45 7.17
CA PHE A 258 18.46 -12.99 7.77
C PHE A 258 18.19 -11.53 7.44
N SER A 259 16.93 -11.21 7.21
CA SER A 259 16.42 -9.84 7.07
C SER A 259 15.11 -9.69 7.83
N PRO A 260 14.70 -8.46 8.21
CA PRO A 260 13.40 -8.22 8.81
C PRO A 260 12.28 -8.84 7.98
N PHE A 261 11.35 -9.54 8.64
CA PHE A 261 10.17 -10.09 7.95
C PHE A 261 9.29 -8.96 7.39
N LEU A 262 9.07 -7.90 8.18
CA LEU A 262 8.31 -6.74 7.76
C LEU A 262 9.14 -5.87 6.82
N ASP A 263 8.57 -5.55 5.66
CA ASP A 263 9.13 -4.58 4.72
C ASP A 263 8.56 -3.20 5.05
N LEU A 264 9.12 -2.60 6.12
CA LEU A 264 8.66 -1.30 6.62
C LEU A 264 9.29 -0.17 5.81
N GLY A 265 8.45 0.70 5.25
CA GLY A 265 8.90 1.97 4.69
C GLY A 265 9.45 2.93 5.77
N GLU A 266 10.12 4.02 5.36
CA GLU A 266 10.68 5.02 6.28
C GLU A 266 9.65 5.67 7.23
N SER A 267 8.36 5.67 6.86
CA SER A 267 7.24 6.20 7.64
C SER A 267 6.67 5.25 8.68
N ASP A 268 7.01 3.97 8.61
CA ASP A 268 6.41 2.94 9.44
C ASP A 268 7.21 2.72 10.71
N LYS A 269 6.50 2.53 11.82
CA LYS A 269 7.11 2.30 13.12
C LYS A 269 7.03 0.81 13.47
N VAL A 270 8.16 0.21 13.77
CA VAL A 270 8.23 -1.18 14.25
C VAL A 270 7.30 -1.43 15.43
N ALA A 271 7.14 -0.44 16.33
CA ALA A 271 6.24 -0.51 17.48
C ALA A 271 4.73 -0.66 17.12
N ASP A 272 4.33 -0.36 15.89
CA ASP A 272 2.94 -0.55 15.43
C ASP A 272 2.65 -2.02 15.12
N TYR A 273 3.71 -2.82 14.92
CA TYR A 273 3.62 -4.24 14.54
C TYR A 273 4.19 -5.19 15.58
N LEU A 274 5.18 -4.75 16.35
CA LEU A 274 5.90 -5.61 17.31
C LEU A 274 5.90 -5.03 18.72
N GLY A 275 5.55 -5.88 19.69
CA GLY A 275 5.64 -5.60 21.12
C GLY A 275 6.79 -6.37 21.77
N GLY A 276 7.26 -5.89 22.92
CA GLY A 276 8.37 -6.46 23.67
C GLY A 276 9.45 -5.43 23.98
N GLN A 277 10.48 -5.81 24.72
CA GLN A 277 11.57 -4.89 25.08
C GLN A 277 12.56 -4.66 23.93
N GLN A 278 12.90 -5.72 23.22
CA GLN A 278 13.76 -5.70 22.03
C GLN A 278 13.18 -6.65 21.00
N PRO A 279 12.02 -6.31 20.40
CA PRO A 279 11.33 -7.22 19.52
C PRO A 279 12.08 -7.39 18.21
N VAL A 280 12.28 -8.64 17.80
CA VAL A 280 12.85 -8.98 16.48
C VAL A 280 12.03 -10.09 15.85
N TRP A 281 11.56 -9.80 14.65
CA TRP A 281 10.94 -10.77 13.76
C TRP A 281 11.71 -10.75 12.44
N ASP A 282 12.65 -11.69 12.32
CA ASP A 282 13.50 -11.84 11.14
C ASP A 282 13.13 -13.11 10.36
N ALA A 283 13.54 -13.14 9.12
CA ALA A 283 13.30 -14.26 8.23
C ALA A 283 14.52 -14.59 7.37
N TYR A 284 14.72 -15.87 7.12
CA TYR A 284 15.63 -16.41 6.11
C TYR A 284 14.80 -16.86 4.92
N PHE A 285 14.68 -15.99 3.89
CA PHE A 285 13.75 -16.19 2.79
C PHE A 285 14.28 -17.16 1.74
N PHE A 286 13.53 -18.20 1.42
CA PHE A 286 13.67 -19.00 0.20
C PHE A 286 12.99 -18.33 -0.98
N TYR A 287 11.80 -17.76 -0.73
CA TYR A 287 11.07 -16.90 -1.66
C TYR A 287 10.59 -15.67 -0.90
N ARG A 288 10.75 -14.50 -1.53
CA ARG A 288 10.18 -13.25 -1.05
C ARG A 288 9.47 -12.56 -2.20
N HIS A 289 8.19 -12.23 -2.04
CA HIS A 289 7.35 -11.65 -3.10
C HIS A 289 7.40 -12.47 -4.40
N GLY A 290 7.42 -13.80 -4.29
CA GLY A 290 7.52 -14.71 -5.44
C GLY A 290 8.92 -14.87 -6.04
N GLU A 291 9.90 -14.06 -5.63
CA GLU A 291 11.27 -14.14 -6.12
C GLU A 291 12.08 -15.20 -5.36
N LYS A 292 12.75 -16.06 -6.12
CA LYS A 292 13.58 -17.14 -5.58
C LYS A 292 14.93 -16.61 -5.11
N ASN A 293 15.29 -16.89 -3.86
CA ASN A 293 16.63 -16.65 -3.33
C ASN A 293 17.52 -17.88 -3.56
N SER A 294 18.17 -17.98 -4.72
CA SER A 294 18.98 -19.14 -5.09
C SER A 294 20.09 -19.47 -4.09
N PRO A 295 20.87 -18.51 -3.54
CA PRO A 295 21.86 -18.78 -2.49
C PRO A 295 21.28 -19.49 -1.26
N HIS A 296 20.10 -19.10 -0.81
CA HIS A 296 19.45 -19.74 0.35
C HIS A 296 18.96 -21.17 0.03
N HIS A 297 18.50 -21.37 -1.21
CA HIS A 297 18.16 -22.72 -1.69
C HIS A 297 19.37 -23.64 -1.76
N ASP A 298 20.52 -23.14 -2.21
CA ASP A 298 21.76 -23.89 -2.28
C ASP A 298 22.30 -24.23 -0.88
N GLU A 299 22.12 -23.34 0.09
CA GLU A 299 22.55 -23.57 1.48
C GLU A 299 21.66 -24.57 2.23
N CYS A 300 20.36 -24.66 1.85
CA CYS A 300 19.37 -25.55 2.47
C CYS A 300 18.74 -26.51 1.43
N PRO A 301 19.51 -27.47 0.87
CA PRO A 301 19.04 -28.28 -0.25
C PRO A 301 17.92 -29.26 0.10
N ASN A 302 17.82 -29.74 1.35
CA ASN A 302 16.74 -30.64 1.77
C ASN A 302 15.43 -29.85 1.92
N THR A 303 15.47 -28.65 2.50
CA THR A 303 14.32 -27.75 2.57
C THR A 303 13.86 -27.38 1.16
N SER A 304 14.78 -27.04 0.28
CA SER A 304 14.50 -26.70 -1.13
C SER A 304 13.78 -27.83 -1.85
N LYS A 305 14.29 -29.05 -1.71
CA LYS A 305 13.69 -30.25 -2.31
C LYS A 305 12.27 -30.53 -1.75
N ALA A 306 12.08 -30.36 -0.45
CA ALA A 306 10.78 -30.52 0.16
C ALA A 306 9.75 -29.52 -0.39
N LEU A 307 10.16 -28.26 -0.60
CA LEU A 307 9.31 -27.18 -1.11
C LEU A 307 8.93 -27.32 -2.59
N GLU A 308 9.76 -27.96 -3.42
CA GLU A 308 9.53 -28.11 -4.87
C GLU A 308 8.27 -28.91 -5.19
N SER A 309 7.95 -29.91 -4.39
CA SER A 309 6.82 -30.82 -4.59
C SER A 309 5.48 -30.34 -4.02
N LEU A 310 5.48 -29.22 -3.29
CA LEU A 310 4.28 -28.73 -2.61
C LEU A 310 3.42 -27.82 -3.50
N PRO A 311 2.09 -27.88 -3.37
CA PRO A 311 1.15 -27.06 -4.14
C PRO A 311 1.06 -25.64 -3.58
N LEU A 312 2.18 -24.94 -3.56
CA LEU A 312 2.29 -23.58 -3.03
C LEU A 312 1.74 -22.54 -4.03
N VAL A 313 1.35 -21.38 -3.51
CA VAL A 313 1.00 -20.23 -4.36
C VAL A 313 2.24 -19.80 -5.14
N ARG A 314 2.11 -19.67 -6.45
CA ARG A 314 3.21 -19.21 -7.31
C ARG A 314 2.69 -18.15 -8.26
N ILE A 315 2.94 -16.90 -7.91
CA ILE A 315 2.55 -15.70 -8.68
C ILE A 315 3.79 -14.82 -8.78
N ALA A 316 4.34 -14.67 -9.99
CA ALA A 316 5.57 -13.90 -10.19
C ALA A 316 5.46 -12.49 -9.57
N GLU A 317 6.51 -12.04 -8.92
CA GLU A 317 6.63 -10.75 -8.24
C GLU A 317 5.64 -10.51 -7.06
N HIS A 318 4.88 -11.57 -6.63
CA HIS A 318 3.84 -11.39 -5.60
C HIS A 318 3.85 -12.51 -4.54
N ALA A 319 3.97 -13.76 -4.96
CA ALA A 319 3.90 -14.93 -4.07
C ALA A 319 4.70 -16.12 -4.63
N PRO A 320 5.24 -17.01 -3.78
CA PRO A 320 4.98 -17.10 -2.34
C PRO A 320 5.90 -16.27 -1.47
N GLU A 321 5.51 -16.09 -0.19
CA GLU A 321 6.44 -15.89 0.91
C GLU A 321 6.80 -17.26 1.47
N ILE A 322 8.09 -17.63 1.46
CA ILE A 322 8.58 -18.86 2.07
C ILE A 322 9.86 -18.54 2.82
N CYS A 323 9.89 -18.84 4.12
CA CYS A 323 11.05 -18.53 4.94
C CYS A 323 11.14 -19.38 6.21
N PHE A 324 12.33 -19.49 6.76
CA PHE A 324 12.46 -19.73 8.18
C PHE A 324 12.14 -18.42 8.91
N SER A 325 10.99 -18.38 9.53
CA SER A 325 10.54 -17.23 10.32
C SER A 325 11.05 -17.38 11.75
N MET A 326 11.77 -16.36 12.21
CA MET A 326 12.45 -16.35 13.50
C MET A 326 11.85 -15.27 14.40
N LEU A 327 11.41 -15.67 15.59
CA LEU A 327 10.88 -14.75 16.59
C LEU A 327 11.75 -14.85 17.84
N THR A 328 12.45 -13.76 18.18
CA THR A 328 13.36 -13.76 19.35
C THR A 328 12.60 -13.81 20.68
N ALA A 329 13.32 -14.12 21.73
CA ALA A 329 12.79 -14.15 23.10
C ALA A 329 12.06 -12.85 23.48
N GLY A 330 10.88 -12.97 24.07
CA GLY A 330 10.06 -11.84 24.52
C GLY A 330 9.36 -11.04 23.42
N THR A 331 9.46 -11.44 22.14
CA THR A 331 8.81 -10.74 21.02
C THR A 331 7.33 -11.12 20.89
N HIS A 332 6.50 -10.13 20.60
CA HIS A 332 5.07 -10.28 20.31
C HIS A 332 4.74 -9.62 18.97
N ILE A 333 4.30 -10.39 18.00
CA ILE A 333 3.69 -9.89 16.76
C ILE A 333 2.27 -9.48 17.13
N LEU A 334 1.99 -8.17 17.07
CA LEU A 334 0.73 -7.58 17.50
C LEU A 334 -0.45 -8.01 16.61
N PRO A 335 -1.69 -7.95 17.11
CA PRO A 335 -2.87 -8.35 16.36
C PRO A 335 -2.98 -7.61 15.01
N HIS A 336 -3.07 -8.34 13.92
CA HIS A 336 -3.18 -7.81 12.56
C HIS A 336 -4.00 -8.73 11.65
N TYR A 337 -4.26 -8.28 10.43
CA TYR A 337 -4.97 -9.01 9.39
C TYR A 337 -4.08 -9.20 8.17
N GLY A 338 -4.20 -10.34 7.51
CA GLY A 338 -3.53 -10.65 6.26
C GLY A 338 -4.18 -9.99 5.05
N THR A 339 -3.62 -10.27 3.88
CA THR A 339 -3.93 -9.55 2.64
C THR A 339 -5.13 -10.11 1.89
N SER A 340 -5.28 -11.44 1.83
CA SER A 340 -6.31 -12.09 1.02
C SER A 340 -6.61 -13.51 1.46
N ASN A 341 -7.88 -13.91 1.41
CA ASN A 341 -8.35 -15.26 1.73
C ASN A 341 -8.13 -16.27 0.58
N ILE A 342 -7.51 -15.88 -0.52
CA ILE A 342 -7.16 -16.83 -1.60
C ILE A 342 -5.99 -17.73 -1.23
N ARG A 343 -5.21 -17.36 -0.23
CA ARG A 343 -4.10 -18.13 0.29
C ARG A 343 -4.33 -18.52 1.73
N SER A 344 -3.64 -19.58 2.13
CA SER A 344 -3.53 -20.05 3.50
C SER A 344 -2.09 -19.93 3.92
N VAL A 345 -1.83 -19.45 5.13
CA VAL A 345 -0.49 -19.48 5.72
C VAL A 345 -0.29 -20.83 6.37
N VAL A 346 0.78 -21.52 5.98
CA VAL A 346 1.15 -22.83 6.54
C VAL A 346 2.39 -22.66 7.41
N HIS A 347 2.32 -23.15 8.63
CA HIS A 347 3.45 -23.24 9.54
C HIS A 347 3.87 -24.68 9.75
N LEU A 348 5.15 -24.97 9.56
CA LEU A 348 5.80 -26.16 10.11
C LEU A 348 6.68 -25.72 11.29
N PRO A 349 6.28 -25.99 12.54
CA PRO A 349 7.09 -25.67 13.72
C PRO A 349 8.38 -26.49 13.76
N LEU A 350 9.54 -25.81 13.86
CA LEU A 350 10.87 -26.43 13.89
C LEU A 350 11.53 -26.35 15.24
N ILE A 351 11.47 -25.16 15.86
CA ILE A 351 11.97 -24.90 17.23
C ILE A 351 10.89 -24.06 17.92
N VAL A 352 10.17 -24.68 18.84
CA VAL A 352 9.08 -24.02 19.56
C VAL A 352 9.30 -24.20 21.05
N PRO A 353 9.94 -23.22 21.72
CA PRO A 353 10.07 -23.21 23.17
C PRO A 353 8.71 -23.14 23.87
N GLU A 354 8.69 -23.50 25.15
CA GLU A 354 7.49 -23.33 25.98
C GLU A 354 7.03 -21.85 25.99
N ASN A 355 5.72 -21.62 26.17
CA ASN A 355 5.11 -20.29 26.18
C ASN A 355 5.16 -19.52 24.84
N CYS A 356 5.33 -20.23 23.73
CA CYS A 356 5.13 -19.71 22.38
C CYS A 356 3.77 -20.14 21.85
N ALA A 357 3.05 -19.23 21.21
CA ALA A 357 1.80 -19.57 20.54
C ALA A 357 1.48 -18.60 19.38
N LEU A 358 0.57 -19.04 18.52
CA LEU A 358 -0.18 -18.24 17.54
C LEU A 358 -1.65 -18.25 17.99
N LYS A 359 -2.28 -17.09 17.98
CA LYS A 359 -3.72 -16.99 18.17
C LYS A 359 -4.34 -16.49 16.87
N VAL A 360 -5.29 -17.25 16.34
CA VAL A 360 -6.05 -16.88 15.15
C VAL A 360 -7.50 -16.74 15.58
N HIS A 361 -8.02 -15.53 15.55
CA HIS A 361 -9.34 -15.20 16.07
C HIS A 361 -9.43 -15.58 17.58
N ASP A 362 -10.27 -16.55 17.92
CA ASP A 362 -10.46 -17.10 19.28
C ASP A 362 -9.75 -18.44 19.52
N GLN A 363 -9.05 -18.95 18.49
CA GLN A 363 -8.34 -20.24 18.54
C GLN A 363 -6.88 -20.03 18.89
N LEU A 364 -6.42 -20.71 19.94
CA LEU A 364 -5.02 -20.74 20.33
C LEU A 364 -4.36 -21.96 19.70
N VAL A 365 -3.33 -21.72 18.87
CA VAL A 365 -2.52 -22.75 18.23
C VAL A 365 -1.14 -22.74 18.88
N SER A 366 -0.91 -23.64 19.82
CA SER A 366 0.44 -23.94 20.34
C SER A 366 1.05 -24.99 19.41
N GLY A 367 1.88 -24.54 18.46
CA GLY A 367 2.48 -25.44 17.47
C GLY A 367 3.36 -26.49 18.13
N LYS A 368 3.09 -27.76 17.80
CA LYS A 368 3.98 -28.86 18.19
C LYS A 368 5.04 -29.06 17.13
N THR A 369 6.30 -29.16 17.56
CA THR A 369 7.44 -29.37 16.63
C THR A 369 7.19 -30.56 15.72
N GLY A 370 7.34 -30.36 14.41
CA GLY A 370 7.14 -31.35 13.37
C GLY A 370 5.69 -31.57 12.94
N GLU A 371 4.69 -30.93 13.57
CA GLU A 371 3.28 -31.00 13.16
C GLU A 371 2.87 -29.70 12.46
N ALA A 372 2.66 -29.77 11.15
CA ALA A 372 2.27 -28.62 10.35
C ALA A 372 0.77 -28.31 10.47
N PHE A 373 0.42 -27.04 10.33
CA PHE A 373 -0.96 -26.59 10.30
C PHE A 373 -1.13 -25.39 9.36
N ALA A 374 -2.36 -25.19 8.90
CA ALA A 374 -2.73 -24.08 8.02
C ALA A 374 -3.83 -23.20 8.64
N PHE A 375 -3.75 -21.90 8.41
CA PHE A 375 -4.77 -20.95 8.87
C PHE A 375 -5.00 -19.84 7.85
N ASP A 376 -6.14 -19.17 7.97
CA ASP A 376 -6.51 -17.98 7.20
C ASP A 376 -6.06 -16.74 7.98
N ASP A 377 -5.01 -16.06 7.49
CA ASP A 377 -4.43 -14.87 8.10
C ASP A 377 -5.32 -13.62 7.95
N THR A 378 -6.40 -13.70 7.16
CA THR A 378 -7.39 -12.62 7.05
C THR A 378 -8.31 -12.49 8.27
N PHE A 379 -8.27 -13.46 9.17
CA PHE A 379 -8.77 -13.30 10.54
C PHE A 379 -7.74 -12.57 11.41
N LEU A 380 -8.22 -11.83 12.43
CA LEU A 380 -7.33 -11.18 13.39
C LEU A 380 -6.44 -12.24 14.04
N HIS A 381 -5.13 -12.10 13.88
CA HIS A 381 -4.17 -13.05 14.42
C HIS A 381 -2.98 -12.32 15.04
N GLU A 382 -2.36 -12.98 16.02
CA GLU A 382 -1.21 -12.51 16.74
C GLU A 382 -0.31 -13.69 17.13
N ALA A 383 0.99 -13.48 17.27
CA ALA A 383 1.90 -14.53 17.70
C ALA A 383 2.89 -14.01 18.73
N TRP A 384 3.25 -14.84 19.70
CA TRP A 384 4.23 -14.44 20.71
C TRP A 384 5.23 -15.54 21.02
N ASN A 385 6.38 -15.10 21.50
CA ASN A 385 7.41 -15.89 22.11
C ASN A 385 7.71 -15.35 23.51
N ARG A 386 7.11 -15.93 24.52
CA ARG A 386 7.30 -15.53 25.95
C ARG A 386 8.35 -16.39 26.66
N SER A 387 9.22 -17.06 25.88
CA SER A 387 10.36 -17.85 26.38
C SER A 387 11.64 -17.02 26.38
N ASN A 388 12.75 -17.68 26.81
CA ASN A 388 14.09 -17.12 26.77
C ASN A 388 14.89 -17.60 25.54
N GLU A 389 14.27 -18.35 24.63
CA GLU A 389 14.88 -18.94 23.45
C GLU A 389 14.22 -18.39 22.18
N THR A 390 14.87 -18.57 21.03
CA THR A 390 14.32 -18.18 19.74
C THR A 390 13.32 -19.24 19.25
N ARG A 391 12.11 -18.81 18.88
CA ARG A 391 11.15 -19.63 18.15
C ARG A 391 11.46 -19.58 16.66
N THR A 392 11.45 -20.74 15.99
CA THR A 392 11.68 -20.84 14.54
C THR A 392 10.66 -21.78 13.91
N ILE A 393 10.07 -21.34 12.82
CA ILE A 393 9.14 -22.12 12.00
C ILE A 393 9.53 -22.02 10.53
N LEU A 394 9.16 -23.00 9.73
CA LEU A 394 9.05 -22.82 8.28
C LEU A 394 7.66 -22.30 7.99
N LEU A 395 7.60 -21.07 7.45
CA LEU A 395 6.38 -20.38 7.02
C LEU A 395 6.29 -20.45 5.51
N MET A 396 5.11 -20.71 4.97
CA MET A 396 4.88 -20.75 3.53
C MET A 396 3.44 -20.40 3.16
N ASP A 397 3.25 -19.86 1.96
CA ASP A 397 1.96 -19.57 1.34
C ASP A 397 1.48 -20.73 0.49
N ALA A 398 0.32 -21.30 0.82
CA ALA A 398 -0.38 -22.28 0.01
C ALA A 398 -1.71 -21.71 -0.51
N TRP A 399 -2.21 -22.25 -1.61
CA TRP A 399 -3.56 -21.91 -2.08
C TRP A 399 -4.62 -22.30 -1.04
N ASN A 400 -5.65 -21.45 -0.91
CA ASN A 400 -6.85 -21.87 -0.18
C ASN A 400 -7.40 -23.14 -0.82
N PRO A 401 -7.62 -24.22 -0.03
CA PRO A 401 -7.96 -25.53 -0.55
C PRO A 401 -9.33 -25.60 -1.26
N HIS A 402 -10.17 -24.61 -1.04
CA HIS A 402 -11.51 -24.51 -1.64
C HIS A 402 -11.54 -23.74 -2.99
N LEU A 403 -10.38 -23.31 -3.50
CA LEU A 403 -10.27 -22.76 -4.85
C LEU A 403 -10.14 -23.89 -5.87
N THR A 404 -10.89 -23.79 -6.96
CA THR A 404 -10.72 -24.65 -8.13
C THR A 404 -9.42 -24.34 -8.85
N GLU A 405 -8.95 -25.24 -9.71
CA GLU A 405 -7.75 -25.01 -10.52
C GLU A 405 -7.92 -23.81 -11.46
N ILE A 406 -9.09 -23.68 -12.08
CA ILE A 406 -9.42 -22.52 -12.96
C ILE A 406 -9.32 -21.21 -12.18
N GLU A 407 -9.85 -21.18 -10.97
CA GLU A 407 -9.76 -19.98 -10.12
C GLU A 407 -8.33 -19.64 -9.73
N ARG A 408 -7.48 -20.63 -9.38
CA ARG A 408 -6.07 -20.42 -9.06
C ARG A 408 -5.29 -19.85 -10.26
N ILE A 409 -5.52 -20.38 -11.46
CA ILE A 409 -4.92 -19.88 -12.70
C ILE A 409 -5.38 -18.44 -12.95
N SER A 410 -6.69 -18.20 -12.91
CA SER A 410 -7.28 -16.89 -13.17
C SER A 410 -6.81 -15.83 -12.17
N LEU A 411 -6.75 -16.17 -10.89
CA LEU A 411 -6.25 -15.28 -9.84
C LEU A 411 -4.76 -14.97 -10.00
N SER A 412 -3.97 -15.93 -10.46
CA SER A 412 -2.54 -15.71 -10.75
C SER A 412 -2.37 -14.68 -11.86
N GLU A 413 -3.10 -14.84 -12.98
CA GLU A 413 -3.05 -13.91 -14.12
C GLU A 413 -3.59 -12.51 -13.72
N LEU A 414 -4.66 -12.46 -12.93
CA LEU A 414 -5.25 -11.22 -12.42
C LEU A 414 -4.25 -10.44 -11.55
N ILE A 415 -3.63 -11.10 -10.57
CA ILE A 415 -2.71 -10.44 -9.63
C ILE A 415 -1.47 -9.92 -10.35
N GLN A 416 -0.90 -10.69 -11.28
CA GLN A 416 0.20 -10.24 -12.13
C GLN A 416 -0.19 -9.00 -12.95
N SER A 417 -1.38 -9.01 -13.57
CA SER A 417 -1.86 -7.88 -14.36
C SER A 417 -2.09 -6.63 -13.54
N ILE A 418 -2.63 -6.76 -12.32
CA ILE A 418 -2.78 -5.64 -11.37
C ILE A 418 -1.41 -5.12 -10.93
N GLY A 419 -0.44 -6.00 -10.67
CA GLY A 419 0.93 -5.63 -10.35
C GLY A 419 1.57 -4.81 -11.47
N HIS A 420 1.51 -5.27 -12.70
CA HIS A 420 2.00 -4.52 -13.87
C HIS A 420 1.32 -3.15 -14.01
N PHE A 421 0.00 -3.07 -13.81
CA PHE A 421 -0.72 -1.79 -13.82
C PHE A 421 -0.26 -0.84 -12.70
N ASN A 422 0.16 -1.37 -11.56
CA ASN A 422 0.67 -0.56 -10.43
C ASN A 422 2.12 -0.08 -10.64
N HIS A 423 2.91 -0.76 -11.47
CA HIS A 423 4.31 -0.44 -11.76
C HIS A 423 4.53 0.29 -13.09
N SER A 424 3.52 0.37 -13.99
CA SER A 424 3.52 1.14 -15.23
C SER A 424 3.05 2.57 -15.02
#